data_95fe78ee3ab3a0d28179d456e60b3a08
#
_entry.id   95fe78ee3ab3a0d28179d456e60b3a08
#
_cell.length_a   1.000
_cell.length_b   1.000
_cell.length_c   1.000
_cell.angle_alpha   90.00
_cell.angle_beta   90.00
_cell.angle_gamma   90.00
#
_symmetry.space_group_name_H-M   'P 1'
#
loop_
_entity.id
_entity.type
_entity.pdbx_description
1 polymer ?
#
loop_
_entity_poly.entity_id
_entity_poly.type
_entity_poly.pdbx_seq_one_letter_code
_entity_poly.pdbx_strand_id
1 'polypeptide(L)'
;MATKETVEAYMAVWNETDEDKRRALLAKVWAASATYTDPMAHAAGAEELVALVSGFHTQMPGAKIVQTSAIDEHHGRLRFGWAMKGPDGSTRMEGIDIGELAEDGRIRSILGFFGPLPSA
;
A
#
# COMPACT_ATOMS: atom_id res chain seq x y z
N MET A 1 1.82 -10.95 13.93
CA MET A 1 2.87 -10.58 12.94
C MET A 1 3.57 -9.32 13.40
N ALA A 2 4.86 -9.24 13.20
CA ALA A 2 5.59 -7.99 13.40
C ALA A 2 5.16 -6.97 12.35
N THR A 3 5.25 -5.68 12.68
CA THR A 3 4.87 -4.60 11.77
C THR A 3 5.59 -4.70 10.41
N LYS A 4 6.87 -5.06 10.42
CA LYS A 4 7.64 -5.25 9.17
C LYS A 4 6.98 -6.28 8.27
N GLU A 5 6.60 -7.43 8.81
CA GLU A 5 5.94 -8.50 8.05
C GLU A 5 4.56 -8.05 7.55
N THR A 6 3.82 -7.31 8.35
CA THR A 6 2.52 -6.76 7.96
C THR A 6 2.65 -5.82 6.78
N VAL A 7 3.62 -4.92 6.81
CA VAL A 7 3.87 -3.98 5.71
C VAL A 7 4.37 -4.71 4.45
N GLU A 8 5.25 -5.70 4.61
CA GLU A 8 5.72 -6.51 3.48
C GLU A 8 4.57 -7.21 2.78
N ALA A 9 3.64 -7.79 3.55
CA ALA A 9 2.47 -8.44 2.98
C ALA A 9 1.54 -7.43 2.30
N TYR A 10 1.35 -6.26 2.89
CA TYR A 10 0.58 -5.18 2.27
C TYR A 10 1.21 -4.74 0.94
N MET A 11 2.53 -4.54 0.91
CA MET A 11 3.23 -4.17 -0.33
C MET A 11 3.10 -5.27 -1.39
N ALA A 12 3.11 -6.54 -0.98
CA ALA A 12 2.89 -7.66 -1.89
C ALA A 12 1.52 -7.62 -2.58
N VAL A 13 0.49 -7.07 -1.91
CA VAL A 13 -0.84 -6.88 -2.51
C VAL A 13 -0.76 -6.06 -3.78
N TRP A 14 0.00 -4.96 -3.76
CA TRP A 14 0.14 -4.06 -4.91
C TRP A 14 0.86 -4.72 -6.09
N ASN A 15 1.71 -5.70 -5.83
CA ASN A 15 2.49 -6.39 -6.87
C ASN A 15 1.87 -7.72 -7.33
N GLU A 16 0.83 -8.16 -6.65
CA GLU A 16 0.15 -9.42 -6.99
C GLU A 16 -0.88 -9.19 -8.07
N THR A 17 -0.76 -9.91 -9.19
CA THR A 17 -1.68 -9.79 -10.32
C THR A 17 -2.92 -10.67 -10.21
N ASP A 18 -2.89 -11.67 -9.34
CA ASP A 18 -4.02 -12.59 -9.13
C ASP A 18 -4.93 -12.04 -8.02
N GLU A 19 -6.22 -11.82 -8.33
CA GLU A 19 -7.16 -11.25 -7.38
C GLU A 19 -7.38 -12.12 -6.14
N ASP A 20 -7.43 -13.44 -6.30
CA ASP A 20 -7.64 -14.34 -5.16
C ASP A 20 -6.44 -14.35 -4.22
N LYS A 21 -5.24 -14.26 -4.78
CA LYS A 21 -4.01 -14.14 -3.98
C LYS A 21 -3.97 -12.80 -3.25
N ARG A 22 -4.44 -11.72 -3.88
CA ARG A 22 -4.54 -10.40 -3.21
C ARG A 22 -5.51 -10.48 -2.03
N ARG A 23 -6.67 -11.13 -2.21
CA ARG A 23 -7.63 -11.31 -1.11
C ARG A 23 -7.03 -12.09 0.05
N ALA A 24 -6.28 -13.14 -0.25
CA ALA A 24 -5.62 -13.94 0.77
C ALA A 24 -4.57 -13.14 1.56
N LEU A 25 -3.79 -12.30 0.88
CA LEU A 25 -2.82 -11.42 1.54
C LEU A 25 -3.55 -10.40 2.43
N LEU A 26 -4.59 -9.75 1.91
CA LEU A 26 -5.34 -8.75 2.67
C LEU A 26 -6.03 -9.35 3.89
N ALA A 27 -6.52 -10.57 3.79
CA ALA A 27 -7.16 -11.23 4.93
C ALA A 27 -6.25 -11.32 6.15
N LYS A 28 -4.94 -11.37 5.96
CA LYS A 28 -3.96 -11.46 7.04
C LYS A 28 -3.64 -10.11 7.67
N VAL A 29 -3.67 -9.02 6.90
CA VAL A 29 -3.08 -7.74 7.31
C VAL A 29 -4.04 -6.57 7.27
N TRP A 30 -5.21 -6.70 6.67
CA TRP A 30 -6.17 -5.61 6.45
C TRP A 30 -7.37 -5.78 7.38
N ALA A 31 -7.61 -4.81 8.26
CA ALA A 31 -8.75 -4.87 9.17
C ALA A 31 -10.06 -4.79 8.37
N ALA A 32 -11.15 -5.33 8.93
CA ALA A 32 -12.42 -5.45 8.20
C ALA A 32 -12.95 -4.13 7.65
N SER A 33 -12.75 -3.04 8.38
CA SER A 33 -13.21 -1.70 7.98
C SER A 33 -12.07 -0.80 7.51
N ALA A 34 -10.92 -1.41 7.16
CA ALA A 34 -9.74 -0.64 6.78
C ALA A 34 -9.97 0.17 5.49
N THR A 35 -9.33 1.33 5.42
CA THR A 35 -9.42 2.21 4.25
C THR A 35 -8.05 2.49 3.66
N TYR A 36 -8.05 2.68 2.35
CA TYR A 36 -6.90 3.17 1.60
C TYR A 36 -7.31 4.47 0.92
N THR A 37 -6.47 5.49 1.02
CA THR A 37 -6.73 6.79 0.38
C THR A 37 -5.42 7.35 -0.17
N ASP A 38 -5.45 7.78 -1.42
CA ASP A 38 -4.36 8.54 -2.02
C ASP A 38 -4.94 9.71 -2.81
N PRO A 39 -4.11 10.56 -3.45
CA PRO A 39 -4.63 11.74 -4.17
C PRO A 39 -5.62 11.42 -5.30
N MET A 40 -5.64 10.18 -5.79
CA MET A 40 -6.45 9.79 -6.95
C MET A 40 -7.58 8.83 -6.61
N ALA A 41 -7.56 8.18 -5.42
CA ALA A 41 -8.47 7.09 -5.14
C ALA A 41 -8.76 6.93 -3.65
N HIS A 42 -9.88 6.28 -3.37
CA HIS A 42 -10.26 5.87 -2.02
C HIS A 42 -10.91 4.49 -2.11
N ALA A 43 -10.51 3.60 -1.22
CA ALA A 43 -11.08 2.26 -1.13
C ALA A 43 -11.43 1.94 0.31
N ALA A 44 -12.68 1.54 0.56
CA ALA A 44 -13.14 1.08 1.86
C ALA A 44 -13.34 -0.42 1.81
N GLY A 45 -12.66 -1.14 2.70
CA GLY A 45 -12.72 -2.60 2.76
C GLY A 45 -11.82 -3.28 1.73
N ALA A 46 -11.65 -4.59 1.91
CA ALA A 46 -10.72 -5.36 1.09
C ALA A 46 -11.13 -5.44 -0.38
N GLU A 47 -12.41 -5.64 -0.68
CA GLU A 47 -12.85 -5.81 -2.06
C GLU A 47 -12.65 -4.55 -2.91
N GLU A 48 -12.86 -3.38 -2.33
CA GLU A 48 -12.59 -2.14 -3.05
C GLU A 48 -11.09 -1.95 -3.32
N LEU A 49 -10.24 -2.35 -2.36
CA LEU A 49 -8.79 -2.30 -2.58
C LEU A 49 -8.34 -3.32 -3.62
N VAL A 50 -8.89 -4.52 -3.62
CA VAL A 50 -8.62 -5.53 -4.66
C VAL A 50 -8.93 -4.97 -6.04
N ALA A 51 -10.09 -4.32 -6.19
CA ALA A 51 -10.51 -3.71 -7.45
C ALA A 51 -9.60 -2.54 -7.87
N LEU A 52 -9.20 -1.71 -6.90
CA LEU A 52 -8.30 -0.59 -7.16
C LEU A 52 -6.95 -1.08 -7.68
N VAL A 53 -6.39 -2.12 -7.08
CA VAL A 53 -5.13 -2.70 -7.52
C VAL A 53 -5.27 -3.34 -8.90
N SER A 54 -6.40 -3.97 -9.21
CA SER A 54 -6.67 -4.49 -10.56
C SER A 54 -6.62 -3.36 -11.60
N GLY A 55 -7.23 -2.22 -11.30
CA GLY A 55 -7.18 -1.04 -12.16
C GLY A 55 -5.76 -0.52 -12.36
N PHE A 56 -4.96 -0.51 -11.29
CA PHE A 56 -3.55 -0.15 -11.37
C PHE A 56 -2.79 -1.03 -12.38
N HIS A 57 -2.95 -2.35 -12.28
CA HIS A 57 -2.27 -3.28 -13.19
C HIS A 57 -2.77 -3.17 -14.63
N THR A 58 -4.04 -2.82 -14.83
CA THR A 58 -4.60 -2.58 -16.17
C THR A 58 -4.01 -1.32 -16.81
N GLN A 59 -3.89 -0.25 -16.03
CA GLN A 59 -3.41 1.04 -16.54
C GLN A 59 -1.89 1.11 -16.66
N MET A 60 -1.17 0.39 -15.80
CA MET A 60 0.29 0.41 -15.71
C MET A 60 0.85 -1.01 -15.81
N PRO A 61 0.68 -1.69 -16.96
CA PRO A 61 1.14 -3.08 -17.09
C PRO A 61 2.63 -3.20 -16.83
N GLY A 62 3.01 -4.20 -16.03
CA GLY A 62 4.40 -4.46 -15.68
C GLY A 62 4.98 -3.55 -14.61
N ALA A 63 4.20 -2.59 -14.08
CA ALA A 63 4.67 -1.75 -13.01
C ALA A 63 4.80 -2.52 -11.69
N LYS A 64 5.74 -2.09 -10.86
CA LYS A 64 5.98 -2.64 -9.51
C LYS A 64 6.03 -1.52 -8.51
N ILE A 65 5.54 -1.79 -7.30
CA ILE A 65 5.69 -0.87 -6.17
C ILE A 65 6.75 -1.47 -5.25
N VAL A 66 7.76 -0.67 -4.92
CA VAL A 66 8.85 -1.11 -4.05
C VAL A 66 8.96 -0.18 -2.85
N GLN A 67 9.29 -0.74 -1.70
CA GLN A 67 9.54 0.03 -0.48
C GLN A 67 10.92 0.67 -0.58
N THR A 68 11.01 1.96 -0.30
CA THR A 68 12.26 2.72 -0.46
C THR A 68 12.88 3.15 0.86
N SER A 69 12.21 2.95 1.98
CA SER A 69 12.72 3.29 3.30
C SER A 69 12.41 2.20 4.31
N ALA A 70 13.08 2.26 5.47
CA ALA A 70 12.64 1.51 6.63
C ALA A 70 11.29 2.06 7.13
N ILE A 71 10.60 1.30 7.95
CA ILE A 71 9.36 1.72 8.57
C ILE A 71 9.68 2.54 9.81
N ASP A 72 9.07 3.72 9.91
CA ASP A 72 9.12 4.58 11.08
C ASP A 72 7.78 4.43 11.81
N GLU A 73 7.82 3.96 13.04
CA GLU A 73 6.60 3.56 13.76
C GLU A 73 6.63 4.07 15.21
N HIS A 74 5.48 4.61 15.66
CA HIS A 74 5.23 4.87 17.07
C HIS A 74 3.73 4.91 17.33
N HIS A 75 3.32 4.50 18.52
CA HIS A 75 1.92 4.62 18.98
C HIS A 75 0.88 4.04 18.01
N GLY A 76 1.21 2.93 17.35
CA GLY A 76 0.30 2.30 16.40
C GLY A 76 0.16 3.04 15.07
N ARG A 77 1.04 3.98 14.80
CA ARG A 77 1.10 4.71 13.53
C ARG A 77 2.43 4.45 12.87
N LEU A 78 2.44 4.43 11.54
CA LEU A 78 3.66 4.16 10.79
C LEU A 78 3.73 4.99 9.54
N ARG A 79 4.94 5.14 9.01
CA ARG A 79 5.17 5.72 7.68
C ARG A 79 6.35 5.03 7.01
N PHE A 80 6.32 4.98 5.71
CA PHE A 80 7.43 4.46 4.90
C PHE A 80 7.36 5.04 3.49
N GLY A 81 8.51 5.07 2.83
CA GLY A 81 8.60 5.50 1.44
C GLY A 81 8.36 4.37 0.47
N TRP A 82 7.86 4.70 -0.71
CA TRP A 82 7.67 3.76 -1.80
C TRP A 82 8.00 4.41 -3.15
N ALA A 83 8.27 3.57 -4.14
CA ALA A 83 8.45 4.02 -5.52
C ALA A 83 7.69 3.09 -6.45
N MET A 84 7.10 3.66 -7.50
CA MET A 84 6.52 2.90 -8.60
C MET A 84 7.56 2.78 -9.70
N LYS A 85 7.93 1.55 -10.04
CA LYS A 85 8.89 1.24 -11.10
C LYS A 85 8.15 0.78 -12.35
N GLY A 86 8.55 1.29 -13.51
CA GLY A 86 8.05 0.79 -14.77
C GLY A 86 8.66 -0.56 -15.15
N PRO A 87 8.21 -1.18 -16.26
CA PRO A 87 8.75 -2.47 -16.70
C PRO A 87 10.24 -2.44 -16.99
N ASP A 88 10.78 -1.27 -17.35
CA ASP A 88 12.21 -1.06 -17.61
C ASP A 88 13.01 -0.79 -16.32
N GLY A 89 12.39 -0.84 -15.16
CA GLY A 89 13.04 -0.58 -13.87
C GLY A 89 13.18 0.90 -13.52
N SER A 90 12.77 1.81 -14.39
CA SER A 90 12.86 3.24 -14.10
C SER A 90 11.81 3.66 -13.07
N THR A 91 12.16 4.62 -12.23
CA THR A 91 11.22 5.19 -11.26
C THR A 91 10.25 6.12 -11.98
N ARG A 92 8.96 5.82 -11.90
CA ARG A 92 7.88 6.61 -12.52
C ARG A 92 7.22 7.56 -11.54
N MET A 93 7.20 7.20 -10.26
CA MET A 93 6.57 7.99 -9.20
C MET A 93 7.17 7.56 -7.86
N GLU A 94 7.20 8.49 -6.91
CA GLU A 94 7.59 8.20 -5.53
C GLU A 94 6.57 8.79 -4.59
N GLY A 95 6.50 8.25 -3.39
CA GLY A 95 5.60 8.75 -2.39
C GLY A 95 5.89 8.20 -1.01
N ILE A 96 4.99 8.55 -0.10
CA ILE A 96 5.03 8.10 1.30
C ILE A 96 3.63 7.58 1.64
N ASP A 97 3.59 6.44 2.31
CA ASP A 97 2.38 5.92 2.93
C ASP A 97 2.44 6.17 4.44
N ILE A 98 1.32 6.62 5.00
CA ILE A 98 1.12 6.78 6.43
C ILE A 98 0.02 5.80 6.82
N GLY A 99 0.28 4.97 7.83
CA GLY A 99 -0.66 3.94 8.24
C GLY A 99 -1.02 4.02 9.70
N GLU A 100 -2.19 3.49 10.02
CA GLU A 100 -2.59 3.21 11.40
C GLU A 100 -2.84 1.72 11.56
N LEU A 101 -2.41 1.19 12.70
CA LEU A 101 -2.64 -0.21 13.05
C LEU A 101 -3.84 -0.33 14.01
N ALA A 102 -4.63 -1.37 13.81
CA ALA A 102 -5.65 -1.77 14.76
C ALA A 102 -4.99 -2.44 15.98
N GLU A 103 -5.76 -2.67 17.04
CA GLU A 103 -5.23 -3.31 18.26
C GLU A 103 -4.62 -4.69 18.01
N ASP A 104 -5.16 -5.42 17.04
CA ASP A 104 -4.66 -6.76 16.69
C ASP A 104 -3.42 -6.73 15.78
N GLY A 105 -2.92 -5.54 15.45
CA GLY A 105 -1.75 -5.37 14.59
C GLY A 105 -2.04 -5.32 13.11
N ARG A 106 -3.28 -5.54 12.69
CA ARG A 106 -3.65 -5.38 11.28
C ARG A 106 -3.76 -3.91 10.92
N ILE A 107 -3.61 -3.60 9.64
CA ILE A 107 -3.70 -2.22 9.15
C ILE A 107 -5.16 -1.76 9.19
N ARG A 108 -5.40 -0.63 9.81
CA ARG A 108 -6.70 0.02 9.87
C ARG A 108 -6.87 1.09 8.79
N SER A 109 -5.78 1.75 8.40
CA SER A 109 -5.82 2.72 7.31
C SER A 109 -4.44 2.91 6.72
N ILE A 110 -4.41 3.16 5.42
CA ILE A 110 -3.24 3.67 4.70
C ILE A 110 -3.65 4.96 4.00
N LEU A 111 -2.84 5.98 4.16
CA LEU A 111 -3.00 7.27 3.50
C LEU A 111 -1.72 7.55 2.71
N GLY A 112 -1.83 7.64 1.40
CA GLY A 112 -0.69 7.87 0.51
C GLY A 112 -0.57 9.32 0.09
N PHE A 113 0.67 9.79 -0.01
CA PHE A 113 1.00 11.08 -0.61
C PHE A 113 2.00 10.86 -1.73
N PHE A 114 1.85 11.61 -2.83
CA PHE A 114 2.71 11.51 -4.00
C PHE A 114 3.73 12.65 -4.02
N GLY A 115 4.97 12.30 -4.40
CA GLY A 115 6.03 13.27 -4.61
C GLY A 115 6.59 13.89 -3.33
N PRO A 116 7.50 14.86 -3.48
CA PRO A 116 8.05 15.59 -2.34
C PRO A 116 7.05 16.61 -1.79
N LEU A 117 7.33 17.11 -0.59
CA LEU A 117 6.53 18.20 -0.05
C LEU A 117 6.61 19.42 -0.99
N PRO A 118 5.49 20.11 -1.23
CA PRO A 118 5.53 21.32 -2.03
C PRO A 118 6.29 22.42 -1.30
N SER A 119 6.80 23.37 -2.06
CA SER A 119 7.50 24.52 -1.48
C SER A 119 6.54 25.39 -0.66
N ALA A 120 7.06 25.96 0.39
CA ALA A 120 6.29 26.86 1.26
C ALA A 120 5.92 28.16 0.53
#